data_ed48aa0a6591d17c31d00063ee33f244
#
_entry.id   ed48aa0a6591d17c31d00063ee33f244
#
_cell.length_a   1.000
_cell.length_b   1.000
_cell.length_c   1.000
_cell.angle_alpha   90.00
_cell.angle_beta   90.00
_cell.angle_gamma   90.00
#
_symmetry.space_group_name_H-M   'P 1'
#
loop_
_entity.id
_entity.type
_entity.pdbx_description
1 polymer ?
#
loop_
_entity_poly.entity_id
_entity_poly.type
_entity_poly.pdbx_seq_one_letter_code
_entity_poly.pdbx_strand_id
1 'polypeptide(L)' 'MKFEYTITKEGGEKETMQAMSWKKLFKSLLMKYPKFSGWCSYMNKHGNHQVRAFINGKEEK' A
#
# COMPACT_ATOMS: atom_id res chain seq x y z
N MET A 1 -3.52 -6.40 16.04
CA MET A 1 -4.30 -6.82 14.86
C MET A 1 -3.66 -6.25 13.59
N LYS A 2 -3.44 -7.08 12.58
CA LYS A 2 -2.82 -6.64 11.33
C LYS A 2 -3.87 -6.47 10.25
N PHE A 3 -3.66 -5.46 9.42
CA PHE A 3 -4.50 -5.24 8.24
C PHE A 3 -3.80 -5.80 7.01
N GLU A 4 -4.58 -6.36 6.11
CA GLU A 4 -4.05 -6.87 4.86
C GLU A 4 -4.16 -5.80 3.78
N TYR A 5 -3.05 -5.56 3.09
CA TYR A 5 -2.97 -4.55 2.03
C TYR A 5 -2.63 -5.24 0.72
N THR A 6 -3.41 -4.95 -0.32
CA THR A 6 -3.14 -5.45 -1.66
C THR A 6 -2.45 -4.35 -2.44
N ILE A 7 -1.23 -4.64 -2.89
CA ILE A 7 -0.40 -3.68 -3.59
C ILE A 7 -0.35 -4.07 -5.06
N THR A 8 -0.80 -3.16 -5.93
CA THR A 8 -0.76 -3.38 -7.37
C THR A 8 0.30 -2.48 -7.96
N LYS A 9 1.30 -3.08 -8.59
CA LYS A 9 2.38 -2.33 -9.25
C LYS A 9 1.91 -1.83 -10.60
N GLU A 10 2.59 -0.80 -11.10
CA GLU A 10 2.26 -0.19 -12.39
C GLU A 10 2.26 -1.22 -13.53
N GLY A 11 3.12 -2.22 -13.46
CA GLY A 11 3.18 -3.29 -14.46
C GLY A 11 2.07 -4.33 -14.37
N GLY A 12 1.16 -4.19 -13.40
CA GLY A 12 0.06 -5.14 -13.22
C GLY A 12 0.31 -6.24 -12.20
N GLU A 13 1.51 -6.33 -11.66
CA GLU A 13 1.82 -7.32 -10.64
C GLU A 13 1.14 -6.95 -9.33
N LYS A 14 0.64 -7.95 -8.63
CA LYS A 14 -0.02 -7.76 -7.33
C LYS A 14 0.76 -8.46 -6.23
N GLU A 15 0.80 -7.82 -5.07
CA GLU A 15 1.47 -8.38 -3.90
C GLU A 15 0.63 -8.05 -2.68
N THR A 16 0.59 -8.98 -1.73
CA THR A 16 -0.13 -8.75 -0.48
C THR A 16 0.86 -8.54 0.64
N MET A 17 0.64 -7.52 1.45
CA MET A 17 1.45 -7.23 2.62
C MET A 17 0.54 -7.04 3.82
N GLN A 18 1.06 -7.31 5.01
CA GLN A 18 0.33 -7.09 6.25
C GLN A 18 1.10 -6.12 7.13
N ALA A 19 0.36 -5.24 7.79
CA ALA A 19 0.96 -4.29 8.72
C ALA A 19 -0.06 -3.87 9.76
N MET A 20 0.42 -3.40 10.90
CA MET A 20 -0.45 -2.99 12.00
C MET A 20 -1.05 -1.60 11.75
N SER A 21 -0.43 -0.80 10.90
CA SER A 21 -0.94 0.53 10.58
C SER A 21 -0.49 0.94 9.17
N TRP A 22 -1.16 1.94 8.61
CA TRP A 22 -0.79 2.48 7.31
C TRP A 22 0.63 3.02 7.29
N LYS A 23 1.04 3.74 8.35
CA LYS A 23 2.40 4.27 8.41
C LYS A 23 3.45 3.18 8.36
N LYS A 24 3.22 2.08 9.07
CA LYS A 24 4.15 0.96 9.07
C LYS A 24 4.20 0.28 7.70
N LEU A 25 3.04 0.13 7.06
CA LEU A 25 3.00 -0.42 5.72
C LEU A 25 3.76 0.45 4.74
N PHE A 26 3.50 1.76 4.76
CA PHE A 26 4.14 2.70 3.86
C PHE A 26 5.65 2.65 4.00
N LYS A 27 6.14 2.66 5.23
CA LYS A 27 7.57 2.55 5.49
C LYS A 27 8.15 1.26 4.93
N SER A 28 7.51 0.12 5.19
CA SER A 28 7.97 -1.17 4.69
C SER A 28 7.94 -1.22 3.17
N LEU A 29 6.88 -0.69 2.57
CA LEU A 29 6.73 -0.67 1.13
C LEU A 29 7.84 0.13 0.47
N LEU A 30 8.16 1.31 1.00
CA LEU A 30 9.22 2.15 0.43
C LEU A 30 10.61 1.57 0.68
N MET A 31 10.80 0.80 1.75
CA MET A 31 12.06 0.11 1.97
C MET A 31 12.27 -0.99 0.92
N LYS A 32 11.18 -1.65 0.54
CA LYS A 32 11.24 -2.71 -0.47
C LYS A 32 11.26 -2.13 -1.89
N TYR A 33 10.50 -1.08 -2.12
CA TYR A 33 10.37 -0.43 -3.43
C TYR A 33 10.50 1.07 -3.27
N PRO A 34 11.74 1.62 -3.22
CA PRO A 34 11.95 3.05 -2.95
C PRO A 34 11.26 4.00 -3.94
N LYS A 35 11.05 3.55 -5.17
CA LYS A 35 10.38 4.35 -6.19
C LYS A 35 9.09 3.67 -6.65
N PHE A 36 8.33 3.19 -5.69
CA PHE A 36 7.10 2.48 -5.99
C PHE A 36 6.11 3.36 -6.76
N SER A 37 5.56 2.81 -7.83
CA SER A 37 4.48 3.42 -8.60
C SER A 37 3.36 2.39 -8.75
N GLY A 38 2.13 2.80 -8.49
CA GLY A 38 0.98 1.93 -8.54
C GLY A 38 -0.02 2.36 -7.50
N TRP A 39 -0.72 1.40 -6.92
CA TRP A 39 -1.69 1.72 -5.88
C TRP A 39 -1.76 0.60 -4.85
N CYS A 40 -2.26 0.97 -3.67
CA CYS A 40 -2.44 0.07 -2.56
C CYS A 40 -3.89 0.13 -2.12
N SER A 41 -4.55 -1.01 -2.01
CA SER A 41 -5.93 -1.06 -1.52
C SER A 41 -6.00 -1.87 -0.24
N TYR A 42 -6.88 -1.45 0.64
CA TYR A 42 -7.07 -2.13 1.92
C TYR A 42 -8.43 -1.77 2.51
N MET A 43 -8.83 -2.54 3.52
CA MET A 43 -10.03 -2.26 4.27
C MET A 43 -9.63 -1.78 5.65
N ASN A 44 -10.12 -0.60 6.06
CA ASN A 44 -9.78 -0.06 7.36
C ASN A 44 -10.55 -0.77 8.48
N LYS A 45 -10.28 -0.36 9.73
CA LYS A 45 -10.92 -0.99 10.89
C LYS A 45 -12.43 -0.81 10.94
N HIS A 46 -12.95 0.14 10.20
CA HIS A 46 -14.40 0.38 10.10
C HIS A 46 -15.06 -0.40 8.98
N GLY A 47 -14.29 -1.20 8.24
CA GLY A 47 -14.80 -1.98 7.14
C GLY A 47 -14.94 -1.19 5.84
N ASN A 48 -14.39 0.03 5.78
CA ASN A 48 -14.43 0.84 4.57
C ASN A 48 -13.22 0.55 3.69
N HIS A 49 -13.48 0.35 2.40
CA HIS A 49 -12.41 0.08 1.44
C HIS A 49 -11.70 1.38 1.09
N GLN A 50 -10.37 1.37 1.15
CA GLN A 50 -9.54 2.53 0.84
C GLN A 50 -8.54 2.18 -0.24
N VAL A 51 -8.27 3.14 -1.12
CA VAL A 51 -7.27 3.00 -2.16
C VAL A 51 -6.34 4.20 -2.11
N ARG A 52 -5.03 3.94 -2.16
CA ARG A 52 -4.03 5.00 -2.16
C ARG A 52 -3.09 4.79 -3.34
N ALA A 53 -2.92 5.83 -4.14
CA ALA A 53 -2.04 5.79 -5.31
C ALA A 53 -0.68 6.38 -4.99
N PHE A 54 0.33 5.89 -5.68
CA PHE A 54 1.71 6.33 -5.49
C PHE A 54 2.38 6.57 -6.83
N ILE A 55 3.25 7.56 -6.87
CA ILE A 55 4.10 7.84 -8.02
C ILE A 55 5.51 8.13 -7.52
N ASN A 56 6.48 7.35 -7.99
CA ASN A 56 7.91 7.47 -7.63
C ASN A 56 8.15 7.48 -6.11
N GLY A 57 7.41 6.64 -5.39
CA GLY A 57 7.57 6.50 -3.95
C GLY A 57 6.86 7.56 -3.14
N LYS A 58 6.05 8.41 -3.75
CA LYS A 58 5.28 9.42 -3.04
C LYS A 58 3.79 9.15 -3.20
N GLU A 59 3.06 9.33 -2.10
CA GLU A 59 1.63 9.17 -2.15
C GLU A 59 1.00 10.33 -2.93
N GLU A 60 0.17 9.99 -3.89
CA GLU A 60 -0.56 10.98 -4.67
C GLU A 60 -1.83 11.37 -3.91
N LYS A 61 -2.03 12.65 -3.76
CA LYS A 61 -3.22 13.16 -3.09
C LYS A 61 -4.24 13.68 -4.07
#